data_3e2e0c933b97d0d0a981924d9307f494
#
_entry.id   3e2e0c933b97d0d0a981924d9307f494
#
_cell.length_a   1.000
_cell.length_b   1.000
_cell.length_c   1.000
_cell.angle_alpha   90.00
_cell.angle_beta   90.00
_cell.angle_gamma   90.00
#
_symmetry.space_group_name_H-M   'P 1'
#
loop_
_entity.id
_entity.type
_entity.pdbx_description
1 polymer ?
#
loop_
_entity_poly.entity_id
_entity_poly.type
_entity_poly.pdbx_seq_one_letter_code
_entity_poly.pdbx_strand_id
1 'polypeptide(L)'
;MAVQAVRGLQGDNPNKVDKYHISSCIKHFMGYGVPVSGKDRTPSSITDIDLREKHFAPFLAAIRAGALSLMVNSGNNNGMPFHANKELLTGWLKEDLNWDGMIVTDWNDINNLYFRDHIAVSKKDAVRLAINAGIDMAMVPSEWQFCIDLKELVEEGAVSMERIDDAVRRVLRLKFRLGLFENPYWDIQQYEKFGSEEFAKVALQAAEESEVLLKNDGGILPLREGMKILLAGPNANAMRCLNGGWSYSWQGERADEFAQTYHTIYEALCNRFGANNIIYEPGVTYAPAHHDNWWEENKPEIGKAVAAAHQADVIVACIGENTYCETPGNLNDLHLSSNQIELVKALATTGKPIILILNEGRPRIIREIEPLAKAVVHILLPGNYGGDALANLISGDRNFSGRLPFTYPKFINSLATYDYKPCEKMGTMEGEYNYDAVMDIQWPFGHGLSYTEFEYGNFRVNRTNFTADDDLIFEVDVKNTGERVGKETVMLYSSDLVASVTPDVIRLRHFDKIELQPGEMKKVVFKLKGSDLAFVGYDKKWRLEKGRFRMKCGSEVLYINCEKDKIWNTPNIN
;
A
#
# COMPACT_ATOMS: atom_id res chain seq x y z
N MET A 1 -6.80 -4.70 -5.67
CA MET A 1 -5.51 -4.18 -6.17
C MET A 1 -4.60 -5.31 -6.66
N ALA A 2 -4.19 -6.28 -5.82
CA ALA A 2 -3.28 -7.38 -6.24
C ALA A 2 -3.72 -8.11 -7.52
N VAL A 3 -5.00 -8.47 -7.64
CA VAL A 3 -5.56 -9.11 -8.85
C VAL A 3 -5.33 -8.27 -10.10
N GLN A 4 -5.60 -6.97 -10.04
CA GLN A 4 -5.43 -6.07 -11.19
C GLN A 4 -3.96 -5.83 -11.52
N ALA A 5 -3.08 -5.79 -10.52
CA ALA A 5 -1.65 -5.69 -10.74
C ALA A 5 -1.09 -6.93 -11.47
N VAL A 6 -1.49 -8.14 -11.04
CA VAL A 6 -1.10 -9.38 -11.71
C VAL A 6 -1.60 -9.39 -13.17
N ARG A 7 -2.87 -9.07 -13.40
CA ARG A 7 -3.43 -9.02 -14.76
C ARG A 7 -2.79 -7.94 -15.63
N GLY A 8 -2.52 -6.78 -15.08
CA GLY A 8 -1.85 -5.70 -15.80
C GLY A 8 -0.42 -6.05 -16.21
N LEU A 9 0.31 -6.80 -15.36
CA LEU A 9 1.67 -7.24 -15.68
C LEU A 9 1.71 -8.46 -16.62
N GLN A 10 0.82 -9.45 -16.39
CA GLN A 10 0.88 -10.75 -17.08
C GLN A 10 -0.12 -10.95 -18.22
N GLY A 11 -1.13 -10.05 -18.32
CA GLY A 11 -2.31 -10.32 -19.15
C GLY A 11 -3.25 -11.34 -18.48
N ASP A 12 -4.30 -11.72 -19.22
CA ASP A 12 -5.36 -12.60 -18.69
C ASP A 12 -5.07 -14.10 -18.86
N ASN A 13 -4.03 -14.48 -19.61
CA ASN A 13 -3.68 -15.87 -19.84
C ASN A 13 -2.39 -16.29 -19.10
N PRO A 14 -2.47 -16.92 -17.92
CA PRO A 14 -1.31 -17.32 -17.14
C PRO A 14 -0.49 -18.47 -17.81
N ASN A 15 -1.04 -19.15 -18.80
CA ASN A 15 -0.35 -20.25 -19.48
C ASN A 15 0.53 -19.76 -20.65
N LYS A 16 0.30 -18.55 -21.13
CA LYS A 16 1.09 -17.95 -22.23
C LYS A 16 1.09 -16.44 -22.07
N VAL A 17 2.16 -15.91 -21.52
CA VAL A 17 2.40 -14.47 -21.42
C VAL A 17 2.84 -13.98 -22.81
N ASP A 18 2.15 -12.98 -23.34
CA ASP A 18 2.48 -12.44 -24.65
C ASP A 18 3.65 -11.44 -24.60
N LYS A 19 4.09 -10.97 -25.77
CA LYS A 19 5.27 -10.09 -25.87
C LYS A 19 5.12 -8.71 -25.19
N TYR A 20 3.92 -8.29 -24.83
CA TYR A 20 3.65 -7.00 -24.17
C TYR A 20 3.55 -7.11 -22.65
N HIS A 21 3.61 -8.32 -22.12
CA HIS A 21 3.44 -8.60 -20.70
C HIS A 21 4.68 -9.31 -20.12
N ILE A 22 4.80 -9.30 -18.80
CA ILE A 22 5.88 -9.94 -18.05
C ILE A 22 5.30 -10.80 -16.93
N SER A 23 6.08 -11.72 -16.37
CA SER A 23 5.69 -12.44 -15.15
C SER A 23 5.63 -11.48 -13.98
N SER A 24 4.54 -11.56 -13.19
CA SER A 24 4.53 -10.99 -11.85
C SER A 24 5.33 -11.86 -10.88
N CYS A 25 6.01 -11.22 -9.92
CA CYS A 25 6.56 -11.90 -8.75
C CYS A 25 5.91 -11.28 -7.50
N ILE A 26 4.90 -11.96 -6.95
CA ILE A 26 4.21 -11.46 -5.77
C ILE A 26 5.10 -11.58 -4.53
N LYS A 27 5.24 -10.48 -3.75
CA LYS A 27 6.21 -10.42 -2.65
C LYS A 27 5.79 -9.50 -1.51
N HIS A 28 6.35 -9.66 -0.31
CA HIS A 28 7.17 -10.79 0.13
C HIS A 28 6.28 -11.72 0.97
N PHE A 29 6.24 -12.99 0.63
CA PHE A 29 5.33 -13.97 1.23
C PHE A 29 5.83 -14.45 2.59
N MET A 30 5.16 -14.14 3.68
CA MET A 30 4.05 -13.24 3.92
C MET A 30 4.22 -12.51 5.26
N GLY A 31 3.36 -11.50 5.56
CA GLY A 31 3.45 -10.78 6.84
C GLY A 31 4.64 -9.85 6.97
N TYR A 32 5.29 -9.48 5.86
CA TYR A 32 6.50 -8.69 5.82
C TYR A 32 6.36 -7.29 6.44
N GLY A 33 5.20 -6.66 6.32
CA GLY A 33 4.96 -5.27 6.74
C GLY A 33 4.61 -5.11 8.24
N VAL A 34 4.67 -6.16 9.06
CA VAL A 34 4.25 -6.12 10.47
C VAL A 34 5.27 -6.73 11.43
N PRO A 35 6.56 -6.38 11.33
CA PRO A 35 7.55 -6.82 12.31
C PRO A 35 7.30 -6.15 13.65
N VAL A 36 7.57 -6.86 14.76
CA VAL A 36 7.34 -6.35 16.13
C VAL A 36 8.12 -5.06 16.42
N SER A 37 9.32 -4.94 15.88
CA SER A 37 10.16 -3.74 16.05
C SER A 37 9.80 -2.58 15.12
N GLY A 38 8.93 -2.80 14.12
CA GLY A 38 8.67 -1.85 13.04
C GLY A 38 9.81 -1.71 12.03
N LYS A 39 10.86 -2.56 12.12
CA LYS A 39 12.05 -2.49 11.26
C LYS A 39 12.10 -3.63 10.26
N ASP A 40 12.64 -3.33 9.09
CA ASP A 40 12.78 -4.24 7.98
C ASP A 40 13.52 -5.53 8.36
N ARG A 41 13.05 -6.68 7.85
CA ARG A 41 13.64 -8.04 8.03
C ARG A 41 13.75 -8.52 9.48
N THR A 42 13.05 -7.87 10.41
CA THR A 42 13.03 -8.28 11.82
C THR A 42 11.84 -9.20 12.12
N PRO A 43 11.87 -9.93 13.26
CA PRO A 43 10.84 -10.90 13.56
C PRO A 43 9.43 -10.33 13.68
N SER A 44 8.45 -11.06 13.18
CA SER A 44 7.03 -10.83 13.39
C SER A 44 6.45 -11.81 14.42
N SER A 45 5.33 -11.42 15.02
CA SER A 45 4.55 -12.26 15.94
C SER A 45 3.08 -12.25 15.51
N ILE A 46 2.82 -12.89 14.38
CA ILE A 46 1.50 -12.95 13.76
C ILE A 46 0.82 -14.24 14.20
N THR A 47 -0.40 -14.15 14.71
CA THR A 47 -1.20 -15.34 15.04
C THR A 47 -1.54 -16.13 13.78
N ASP A 48 -1.78 -17.43 13.90
CA ASP A 48 -2.22 -18.26 12.75
C ASP A 48 -3.54 -17.77 12.15
N ILE A 49 -4.40 -17.17 12.98
CA ILE A 49 -5.67 -16.57 12.55
C ILE A 49 -5.39 -15.39 11.61
N ASP A 50 -4.63 -14.40 12.07
CA ASP A 50 -4.32 -13.22 11.26
C ASP A 50 -3.46 -13.57 10.04
N LEU A 51 -2.55 -14.53 10.18
CA LEU A 51 -1.71 -14.99 9.09
C LEU A 51 -2.56 -15.53 7.91
N ARG A 52 -3.59 -16.35 8.21
CA ARG A 52 -4.53 -16.90 7.21
C ARG A 52 -5.50 -15.84 6.69
N GLU A 53 -6.08 -15.08 7.59
CA GLU A 53 -7.22 -14.23 7.29
C GLU A 53 -6.83 -12.88 6.67
N LYS A 54 -5.70 -12.30 7.11
CA LYS A 54 -5.26 -10.96 6.69
C LYS A 54 -4.04 -11.01 5.77
N HIS A 55 -3.01 -11.76 6.13
CA HIS A 55 -1.74 -11.74 5.40
C HIS A 55 -1.71 -12.68 4.20
N PHE A 56 -2.41 -13.81 4.26
CA PHE A 56 -2.52 -14.74 3.13
C PHE A 56 -3.54 -14.29 2.08
N ALA A 57 -4.61 -13.63 2.47
CA ALA A 57 -5.70 -13.24 1.56
C ALA A 57 -5.25 -12.49 0.29
N PRO A 58 -4.36 -11.47 0.35
CA PRO A 58 -3.88 -10.79 -0.86
C PRO A 58 -3.04 -11.69 -1.77
N PHE A 59 -2.23 -12.59 -1.20
CA PHE A 59 -1.47 -13.57 -1.98
C PHE A 59 -2.38 -14.60 -2.63
N LEU A 60 -3.38 -15.12 -1.90
CA LEU A 60 -4.37 -16.04 -2.44
C LEU A 60 -5.12 -15.42 -3.63
N ALA A 61 -5.54 -14.15 -3.50
CA ALA A 61 -6.20 -13.43 -4.58
C ALA A 61 -5.29 -13.24 -5.81
N ALA A 62 -4.01 -12.94 -5.60
CA ALA A 62 -3.01 -12.81 -6.66
C ALA A 62 -2.71 -14.16 -7.35
N ILE A 63 -2.57 -15.24 -6.58
CA ILE A 63 -2.38 -16.60 -7.09
C ILE A 63 -3.57 -17.01 -7.97
N ARG A 64 -4.80 -16.76 -7.51
CA ARG A 64 -6.03 -17.04 -8.28
C ARG A 64 -6.16 -16.17 -9.53
N ALA A 65 -5.56 -14.97 -9.52
CA ALA A 65 -5.46 -14.13 -10.71
C ALA A 65 -4.41 -14.62 -11.71
N GLY A 66 -3.65 -15.69 -11.37
CA GLY A 66 -2.69 -16.32 -12.26
C GLY A 66 -1.23 -15.94 -12.00
N ALA A 67 -0.87 -15.39 -10.84
CA ALA A 67 0.53 -15.09 -10.53
C ALA A 67 1.44 -16.29 -10.72
N LEU A 68 2.55 -16.09 -11.47
CA LEU A 68 3.44 -17.17 -11.91
C LEU A 68 4.66 -17.37 -11.02
N SER A 69 5.03 -16.39 -10.21
CA SER A 69 6.13 -16.52 -9.27
C SER A 69 5.85 -15.77 -7.96
N LEU A 70 6.57 -16.17 -6.92
CA LEU A 70 6.44 -15.66 -5.56
C LEU A 70 7.82 -15.58 -4.90
N MET A 71 8.13 -14.44 -4.27
CA MET A 71 9.32 -14.26 -3.46
C MET A 71 8.98 -14.38 -1.98
N VAL A 72 9.80 -15.14 -1.25
CA VAL A 72 9.60 -15.41 0.17
C VAL A 72 10.01 -14.21 1.01
N ASN A 73 9.34 -14.00 2.15
CA ASN A 73 9.67 -12.97 3.14
C ASN A 73 11.03 -13.25 3.80
N SER A 74 11.90 -12.24 3.83
CA SER A 74 13.23 -12.29 4.44
C SER A 74 13.24 -12.30 5.97
N GLY A 75 12.11 -12.31 6.64
CA GLY A 75 11.98 -12.36 8.10
C GLY A 75 11.64 -13.75 8.64
N ASN A 76 11.22 -13.76 9.90
CA ASN A 76 10.63 -14.93 10.53
C ASN A 76 9.32 -14.57 11.24
N ASN A 77 8.46 -15.56 11.43
CA ASN A 77 7.24 -15.41 12.24
C ASN A 77 7.28 -16.41 13.39
N ASN A 78 7.07 -15.93 14.61
CA ASN A 78 7.07 -16.76 15.81
C ASN A 78 8.34 -17.65 15.91
N GLY A 79 9.50 -17.12 15.49
CA GLY A 79 10.79 -17.80 15.53
C GLY A 79 11.09 -18.74 14.36
N MET A 80 10.13 -18.97 13.42
CA MET A 80 10.35 -19.78 12.23
C MET A 80 10.63 -18.89 11.01
N PRO A 81 11.85 -18.90 10.43
CA PRO A 81 12.14 -18.23 9.18
C PRO A 81 11.26 -18.74 8.03
N PHE A 82 10.72 -17.82 7.23
CA PHE A 82 9.82 -18.21 6.13
C PHE A 82 10.51 -19.11 5.12
N HIS A 83 11.82 -18.93 4.87
CA HIS A 83 12.60 -19.75 3.94
C HIS A 83 12.78 -21.22 4.38
N ALA A 84 12.54 -21.53 5.65
CA ALA A 84 12.57 -22.89 6.19
C ALA A 84 11.18 -23.44 6.55
N ASN A 85 10.12 -22.66 6.30
CA ASN A 85 8.76 -23.03 6.69
C ASN A 85 8.08 -23.92 5.64
N LYS A 86 8.27 -25.23 5.78
CA LYS A 86 7.67 -26.23 4.89
C LYS A 86 6.15 -26.20 4.87
N GLU A 87 5.51 -25.93 6.00
CA GLU A 87 4.04 -25.88 6.08
C GLU A 87 3.49 -24.81 5.12
N LEU A 88 4.10 -23.63 5.11
CA LEU A 88 3.65 -22.53 4.27
C LEU A 88 4.03 -22.73 2.80
N LEU A 89 5.30 -23.07 2.52
CA LEU A 89 5.81 -23.11 1.15
C LEU A 89 5.38 -24.35 0.39
N THR A 90 5.36 -25.50 1.03
CA THR A 90 4.89 -26.76 0.43
C THR A 90 3.44 -27.00 0.75
N GLY A 91 3.06 -27.04 2.03
CA GLY A 91 1.70 -27.38 2.46
C GLY A 91 0.66 -26.43 1.88
N TRP A 92 0.76 -25.13 2.15
CA TRP A 92 -0.30 -24.20 1.69
C TRP A 92 -0.23 -23.92 0.19
N LEU A 93 0.96 -23.67 -0.37
CA LEU A 93 1.07 -23.22 -1.75
C LEU A 93 1.02 -24.38 -2.74
N LYS A 94 1.80 -25.45 -2.52
CA LYS A 94 1.94 -26.54 -3.49
C LYS A 94 0.90 -27.62 -3.32
N GLU A 95 0.58 -28.02 -2.07
CA GLU A 95 -0.36 -29.12 -1.77
C GLU A 95 -1.80 -28.61 -1.69
N ASP A 96 -2.13 -27.69 -0.78
CA ASP A 96 -3.51 -27.23 -0.57
C ASP A 96 -4.06 -26.44 -1.76
N LEU A 97 -3.27 -25.52 -2.34
CA LEU A 97 -3.69 -24.73 -3.50
C LEU A 97 -3.40 -25.39 -4.84
N ASN A 98 -2.59 -26.46 -4.86
CA ASN A 98 -2.09 -27.06 -6.09
C ASN A 98 -1.48 -26.01 -7.05
N TRP A 99 -0.84 -24.97 -6.47
CA TRP A 99 -0.25 -23.89 -7.25
C TRP A 99 1.05 -24.35 -7.95
N ASP A 100 1.12 -24.14 -9.25
CA ASP A 100 2.22 -24.61 -10.08
C ASP A 100 3.29 -23.53 -10.38
N GLY A 101 3.17 -22.36 -9.76
CA GLY A 101 4.13 -21.27 -9.86
C GLY A 101 5.48 -21.56 -9.19
N MET A 102 6.44 -20.70 -9.43
CA MET A 102 7.82 -20.81 -8.93
C MET A 102 8.00 -20.00 -7.63
N ILE A 103 8.64 -20.60 -6.64
CA ILE A 103 9.02 -19.96 -5.38
C ILE A 103 10.50 -19.58 -5.42
N VAL A 104 10.80 -18.27 -5.33
CA VAL A 104 12.15 -17.73 -5.25
C VAL A 104 12.45 -17.18 -3.86
N THR A 105 13.72 -17.27 -3.43
CA THR A 105 14.16 -16.63 -2.17
C THR A 105 14.23 -15.11 -2.31
N ASP A 106 14.32 -14.39 -1.20
CA ASP A 106 14.87 -13.05 -1.16
C ASP A 106 16.42 -13.11 -1.18
N TRP A 107 17.06 -11.95 -1.16
CA TRP A 107 18.51 -11.78 -1.36
C TRP A 107 19.33 -12.46 -0.27
N ASN A 108 20.11 -13.48 -0.64
CA ASN A 108 21.01 -14.24 0.22
C ASN A 108 20.35 -14.98 1.40
N ASP A 109 19.04 -15.17 1.40
CA ASP A 109 18.30 -15.64 2.58
C ASP A 109 18.46 -17.13 2.88
N ILE A 110 18.95 -17.93 1.95
CA ILE A 110 19.38 -19.30 2.30
C ILE A 110 20.57 -19.24 3.25
N ASN A 111 21.59 -18.44 2.93
CA ASN A 111 22.75 -18.28 3.81
C ASN A 111 22.38 -17.63 5.16
N ASN A 112 21.37 -16.76 5.16
CA ASN A 112 20.87 -16.11 6.37
C ASN A 112 20.27 -17.09 7.39
N LEU A 113 19.78 -18.27 6.98
CA LEU A 113 19.35 -19.32 7.91
C LEU A 113 20.52 -19.77 8.84
N TYR A 114 21.76 -19.68 8.34
CA TYR A 114 22.96 -19.94 9.12
C TYR A 114 23.47 -18.68 9.83
N PHE A 115 23.70 -17.57 9.10
CA PHE A 115 24.38 -16.39 9.64
C PHE A 115 23.53 -15.52 10.55
N ARG A 116 22.25 -15.34 10.20
CA ARG A 116 21.32 -14.42 10.88
C ARG A 116 20.35 -15.16 11.80
N ASP A 117 19.70 -16.20 11.28
CA ASP A 117 18.60 -16.86 11.97
C ASP A 117 19.07 -18.01 12.87
N HIS A 118 20.32 -18.50 12.69
CA HIS A 118 20.98 -19.54 13.47
C HIS A 118 20.16 -20.85 13.63
N ILE A 119 19.35 -21.20 12.62
CA ILE A 119 18.59 -22.47 12.61
C ILE A 119 19.29 -23.58 11.81
N ALA A 120 20.34 -23.24 11.08
CA ALA A 120 21.18 -24.17 10.35
C ALA A 120 22.57 -24.26 11.02
N VAL A 121 23.16 -25.45 11.07
CA VAL A 121 24.48 -25.67 11.66
C VAL A 121 25.64 -25.35 10.71
N SER A 122 25.34 -25.18 9.41
CA SER A 122 26.28 -24.81 8.35
C SER A 122 25.54 -24.21 7.16
N LYS A 123 26.27 -23.61 6.20
CA LYS A 123 25.68 -23.17 4.91
C LYS A 123 25.04 -24.33 4.15
N LYS A 124 25.68 -25.49 4.11
CA LYS A 124 25.13 -26.70 3.48
C LYS A 124 23.83 -27.15 4.14
N ASP A 125 23.75 -27.08 5.47
CA ASP A 125 22.51 -27.39 6.21
C ASP A 125 21.41 -26.36 5.91
N ALA A 126 21.75 -25.08 5.75
CA ALA A 126 20.83 -24.03 5.32
C ALA A 126 20.22 -24.32 3.95
N VAL A 127 21.04 -24.79 2.97
CA VAL A 127 20.56 -25.24 1.67
C VAL A 127 19.59 -26.41 1.81
N ARG A 128 19.92 -27.41 2.64
CA ARG A 128 19.03 -28.55 2.91
C ARG A 128 17.68 -28.12 3.47
N LEU A 129 17.67 -27.23 4.44
CA LEU A 129 16.43 -26.73 5.07
C LEU A 129 15.55 -25.98 4.05
N ALA A 130 16.12 -25.04 3.30
CA ALA A 130 15.39 -24.21 2.36
C ALA A 130 14.82 -25.02 1.18
N ILE A 131 15.61 -25.88 0.57
CA ILE A 131 15.16 -26.68 -0.57
C ILE A 131 14.09 -27.68 -0.15
N ASN A 132 14.25 -28.35 0.99
CA ASN A 132 13.22 -29.26 1.52
C ASN A 132 11.95 -28.52 2.02
N ALA A 133 12.04 -27.24 2.34
CA ALA A 133 10.86 -26.43 2.65
C ALA A 133 10.03 -26.09 1.41
N GLY A 134 10.63 -26.11 0.21
CA GLY A 134 9.88 -25.90 -1.05
C GLY A 134 10.43 -24.80 -1.96
N ILE A 135 11.60 -24.23 -1.66
CA ILE A 135 12.25 -23.24 -2.52
C ILE A 135 12.63 -23.89 -3.87
N ASP A 136 12.30 -23.20 -4.98
CA ASP A 136 12.55 -23.68 -6.34
C ASP A 136 13.72 -22.95 -7.01
N MET A 137 13.94 -21.69 -6.69
CA MET A 137 15.00 -20.85 -7.21
C MET A 137 15.69 -20.10 -6.08
N ALA A 138 17.04 -20.15 -6.04
CA ALA A 138 17.83 -19.48 -5.02
C ALA A 138 18.41 -18.16 -5.54
N MET A 139 18.25 -17.10 -4.77
CA MET A 139 18.92 -15.82 -5.00
C MET A 139 20.18 -15.76 -4.14
N VAL A 140 21.25 -16.39 -4.61
CA VAL A 140 22.57 -16.42 -3.98
C VAL A 140 23.54 -15.60 -4.84
N PRO A 141 23.74 -14.31 -4.51
CA PRO A 141 24.32 -13.35 -5.45
C PRO A 141 25.83 -13.44 -5.64
N SER A 142 26.58 -14.05 -4.70
CA SER A 142 28.01 -13.82 -4.61
C SER A 142 28.87 -15.09 -4.62
N GLU A 143 28.29 -16.28 -4.65
CA GLU A 143 29.05 -17.52 -4.52
C GLU A 143 28.43 -18.71 -5.26
N TRP A 144 29.28 -19.67 -5.62
CA TRP A 144 28.89 -20.93 -6.26
C TRP A 144 28.62 -22.07 -5.26
N GLN A 145 28.94 -21.85 -4.01
CA GLN A 145 28.91 -22.90 -2.99
C GLN A 145 27.52 -23.53 -2.84
N PHE A 146 26.46 -22.74 -3.05
CA PHE A 146 25.10 -23.24 -3.09
C PHE A 146 24.92 -24.45 -4.06
N CYS A 147 25.48 -24.36 -5.27
CA CYS A 147 25.35 -25.42 -6.26
C CYS A 147 26.13 -26.68 -5.86
N ILE A 148 27.30 -26.50 -5.24
CA ILE A 148 28.13 -27.59 -4.75
C ILE A 148 27.44 -28.30 -3.59
N ASP A 149 27.01 -27.53 -2.60
CA ASP A 149 26.31 -28.04 -1.42
C ASP A 149 25.02 -28.79 -1.81
N LEU A 150 24.23 -28.23 -2.74
CA LEU A 150 22.98 -28.86 -3.21
C LEU A 150 23.27 -30.20 -3.90
N LYS A 151 24.29 -30.27 -4.76
CA LYS A 151 24.70 -31.50 -5.42
C LYS A 151 25.09 -32.58 -4.39
N GLU A 152 25.94 -32.23 -3.44
CA GLU A 152 26.36 -33.14 -2.38
C GLU A 152 25.17 -33.64 -1.55
N LEU A 153 24.23 -32.73 -1.18
CA LEU A 153 23.00 -33.09 -0.45
C LEU A 153 22.12 -34.09 -1.21
N VAL A 154 22.09 -34.03 -2.53
CA VAL A 154 21.39 -35.01 -3.36
C VAL A 154 22.15 -36.36 -3.35
N GLU A 155 23.48 -36.33 -3.53
CA GLU A 155 24.32 -37.54 -3.50
C GLU A 155 24.25 -38.25 -2.14
N GLU A 156 24.12 -37.50 -1.03
CA GLU A 156 23.93 -38.00 0.33
C GLU A 156 22.47 -38.48 0.62
N GLY A 157 21.53 -38.21 -0.27
CA GLY A 157 20.11 -38.52 -0.08
C GLY A 157 19.39 -37.59 0.90
N ALA A 158 20.02 -36.47 1.31
CA ALA A 158 19.43 -35.47 2.20
C ALA A 158 18.44 -34.53 1.50
N VAL A 159 18.52 -34.43 0.16
CA VAL A 159 17.55 -33.83 -0.73
C VAL A 159 17.21 -34.83 -1.81
N SER A 160 15.92 -35.09 -2.05
CA SER A 160 15.51 -36.08 -3.04
C SER A 160 15.58 -35.52 -4.48
N MET A 161 15.77 -36.42 -5.46
CA MET A 161 15.71 -36.04 -6.89
C MET A 161 14.32 -35.55 -7.28
N GLU A 162 13.23 -36.07 -6.68
CA GLU A 162 11.89 -35.61 -6.94
C GLU A 162 11.71 -34.14 -6.55
N ARG A 163 12.38 -33.70 -5.44
CA ARG A 163 12.34 -32.30 -5.02
C ARG A 163 13.10 -31.41 -6.03
N ILE A 164 14.24 -31.86 -6.53
CA ILE A 164 15.00 -31.15 -7.57
C ILE A 164 14.18 -31.07 -8.87
N ASP A 165 13.59 -32.18 -9.29
CA ASP A 165 12.75 -32.24 -10.48
C ASP A 165 11.54 -31.31 -10.41
N ASP A 166 10.89 -31.21 -9.23
CA ASP A 166 9.79 -30.26 -9.02
C ASP A 166 10.27 -28.81 -9.17
N ALA A 167 11.41 -28.46 -8.56
CA ALA A 167 12.00 -27.12 -8.69
C ALA A 167 12.32 -26.78 -10.16
N VAL A 168 13.02 -27.69 -10.84
CA VAL A 168 13.40 -27.52 -12.25
C VAL A 168 12.15 -27.37 -13.14
N ARG A 169 11.13 -28.22 -12.95
CA ARG A 169 9.87 -28.13 -13.71
C ARG A 169 9.19 -26.76 -13.54
N ARG A 170 9.18 -26.20 -12.32
CA ARG A 170 8.57 -24.89 -12.05
C ARG A 170 9.34 -23.75 -12.71
N VAL A 171 10.66 -23.76 -12.61
CA VAL A 171 11.51 -22.77 -13.30
C VAL A 171 11.38 -22.86 -14.82
N LEU A 172 11.43 -24.08 -15.39
CA LEU A 172 11.29 -24.28 -16.84
C LEU A 172 9.87 -23.91 -17.32
N ARG A 173 8.83 -24.30 -16.58
CA ARG A 173 7.44 -23.93 -16.89
C ARG A 173 7.28 -22.41 -17.00
N LEU A 174 7.84 -21.65 -16.05
CA LEU A 174 7.83 -20.20 -16.12
C LEU A 174 8.51 -19.70 -17.41
N LYS A 175 9.70 -20.21 -17.73
CA LYS A 175 10.41 -19.82 -18.95
C LYS A 175 9.64 -20.15 -20.23
N PHE A 176 8.98 -21.31 -20.29
CA PHE A 176 8.12 -21.68 -21.44
C PHE A 176 6.89 -20.77 -21.54
N ARG A 177 6.22 -20.45 -20.42
CA ARG A 177 5.08 -19.53 -20.40
C ARG A 177 5.43 -18.13 -20.88
N LEU A 178 6.67 -17.71 -20.66
CA LEU A 178 7.21 -16.41 -21.10
C LEU A 178 7.77 -16.45 -22.54
N GLY A 179 7.83 -17.62 -23.18
CA GLY A 179 8.39 -17.77 -24.52
C GLY A 179 9.91 -17.49 -24.60
N LEU A 180 10.66 -17.66 -23.49
CA LEU A 180 12.08 -17.30 -23.44
C LEU A 180 12.97 -18.22 -24.26
N PHE A 181 12.49 -19.40 -24.66
CA PHE A 181 13.22 -20.31 -25.55
C PHE A 181 13.03 -19.95 -27.04
N GLU A 182 11.84 -19.42 -27.36
CA GLU A 182 11.50 -19.00 -28.72
C GLU A 182 12.01 -17.59 -29.00
N ASN A 183 11.97 -16.71 -28.02
CA ASN A 183 12.40 -15.31 -28.13
C ASN A 183 13.17 -14.86 -26.87
N PRO A 184 14.45 -15.21 -26.73
CA PRO A 184 15.26 -14.85 -25.56
C PRO A 184 15.73 -13.39 -25.57
N TYR A 185 15.58 -12.67 -26.67
CA TYR A 185 15.98 -11.28 -26.85
C TYR A 185 14.75 -10.39 -27.04
N TRP A 186 14.87 -9.17 -26.60
CA TRP A 186 13.86 -8.14 -26.83
C TRP A 186 14.48 -6.93 -27.54
N ASP A 187 13.66 -6.23 -28.32
CA ASP A 187 14.02 -5.01 -29.02
C ASP A 187 13.00 -3.92 -28.68
N ILE A 188 13.44 -2.81 -28.09
CA ILE A 188 12.59 -1.70 -27.67
C ILE A 188 11.77 -1.12 -28.83
N GLN A 189 12.28 -1.18 -30.06
CA GLN A 189 11.60 -0.68 -31.25
C GLN A 189 10.30 -1.45 -31.57
N GLN A 190 10.13 -2.65 -31.00
CA GLN A 190 8.91 -3.44 -31.16
C GLN A 190 7.80 -3.05 -30.19
N TYR A 191 8.05 -2.07 -29.29
CA TYR A 191 7.14 -1.65 -28.23
C TYR A 191 6.75 -0.19 -28.41
N GLU A 192 5.97 0.09 -29.47
CA GLU A 192 5.55 1.45 -29.86
C GLU A 192 4.83 2.24 -28.76
N LYS A 193 4.19 1.54 -27.82
CA LYS A 193 3.48 2.16 -26.70
C LYS A 193 4.39 2.50 -25.51
N PHE A 194 5.65 2.03 -25.50
CA PHE A 194 6.56 2.34 -24.41
C PHE A 194 6.86 3.84 -24.39
N GLY A 195 6.53 4.49 -23.24
CA GLY A 195 6.66 5.94 -23.10
C GLY A 195 5.66 6.77 -23.93
N SER A 196 4.59 6.17 -24.45
CA SER A 196 3.59 6.85 -25.27
C SER A 196 2.75 7.86 -24.46
N GLU A 197 2.16 8.83 -25.19
CA GLU A 197 1.20 9.76 -24.60
C GLU A 197 -0.05 9.06 -24.03
N GLU A 198 -0.45 7.92 -24.61
CA GLU A 198 -1.55 7.11 -24.10
C GLU A 198 -1.24 6.63 -22.67
N PHE A 199 -0.04 6.08 -22.44
CA PHE A 199 0.38 5.63 -21.12
C PHE A 199 0.65 6.77 -20.15
N ALA A 200 1.18 7.90 -20.65
CA ALA A 200 1.36 9.12 -19.88
C ALA A 200 0.03 9.64 -19.28
N LYS A 201 -1.03 9.66 -20.08
CA LYS A 201 -2.37 10.07 -19.62
C LYS A 201 -2.92 9.14 -18.54
N VAL A 202 -2.73 7.82 -18.68
CA VAL A 202 -3.17 6.85 -17.68
C VAL A 202 -2.38 7.01 -16.37
N ALA A 203 -1.06 7.23 -16.47
CA ALA A 203 -0.21 7.46 -15.30
C ALA A 203 -0.57 8.76 -14.57
N LEU A 204 -0.81 9.84 -15.30
CA LEU A 204 -1.30 11.11 -14.72
C LEU A 204 -2.66 10.92 -14.03
N GLN A 205 -3.61 10.24 -14.68
CA GLN A 205 -4.91 9.95 -14.07
C GLN A 205 -4.76 9.12 -12.79
N ALA A 206 -3.88 8.11 -12.79
CA ALA A 206 -3.63 7.30 -11.60
C ALA A 206 -3.06 8.13 -10.45
N ALA A 207 -2.14 9.07 -10.73
CA ALA A 207 -1.63 10.01 -9.75
C ALA A 207 -2.73 10.94 -9.20
N GLU A 208 -3.53 11.57 -10.08
CA GLU A 208 -4.67 12.42 -9.70
C GLU A 208 -5.67 11.69 -8.79
N GLU A 209 -5.95 10.41 -9.06
CA GLU A 209 -6.90 9.60 -8.30
C GLU A 209 -6.32 9.01 -7.00
N SER A 210 -4.99 9.04 -6.82
CA SER A 210 -4.32 8.55 -5.62
C SER A 210 -4.12 9.61 -4.55
N GLU A 211 -4.05 10.88 -4.92
CA GLU A 211 -3.84 11.99 -3.99
C GLU A 211 -5.11 12.28 -3.18
N VAL A 212 -4.96 12.52 -1.88
CA VAL A 212 -6.06 12.56 -0.92
C VAL A 212 -6.15 13.94 -0.25
N LEU A 213 -7.30 14.61 -0.39
CA LEU A 213 -7.60 15.81 0.37
C LEU A 213 -8.07 15.42 1.78
N LEU A 214 -7.26 15.71 2.81
CA LEU A 214 -7.54 15.34 4.19
C LEU A 214 -8.26 16.42 4.98
N LYS A 215 -8.02 17.70 4.63
CA LYS A 215 -8.60 18.86 5.31
C LYS A 215 -8.75 20.01 4.30
N ASN A 216 -9.84 20.80 4.42
CA ASN A 216 -10.06 21.98 3.59
C ASN A 216 -10.95 23.01 4.31
N ASP A 217 -10.40 23.66 5.35
CA ASP A 217 -11.14 24.61 6.19
C ASP A 217 -11.45 25.90 5.44
N GLY A 218 -12.73 26.26 5.43
CA GLY A 218 -13.20 27.46 4.76
C GLY A 218 -13.09 27.44 3.24
N GLY A 219 -12.84 26.27 2.64
CA GLY A 219 -12.75 26.13 1.18
C GLY A 219 -11.56 26.88 0.59
N ILE A 220 -10.40 26.87 1.26
CA ILE A 220 -9.16 27.51 0.73
C ILE A 220 -8.74 26.88 -0.60
N LEU A 221 -8.96 25.60 -0.79
CA LEU A 221 -8.83 24.89 -2.04
C LEU A 221 -10.21 24.79 -2.74
N PRO A 222 -10.27 24.91 -4.07
CA PRO A 222 -9.18 25.14 -5.01
C PRO A 222 -8.61 26.57 -4.95
N LEU A 223 -7.32 26.70 -5.24
CA LEU A 223 -6.64 27.99 -5.32
C LEU A 223 -7.19 28.83 -6.47
N ARG A 224 -7.27 30.15 -6.25
CA ARG A 224 -7.77 31.08 -7.27
C ARG A 224 -6.64 31.52 -8.20
N GLU A 225 -6.98 31.81 -9.42
CA GLU A 225 -6.07 32.43 -10.39
C GLU A 225 -5.52 33.75 -9.87
N GLY A 226 -4.24 34.02 -10.18
CA GLY A 226 -3.57 35.28 -9.82
C GLY A 226 -3.08 35.39 -8.40
N MET A 227 -3.34 34.41 -7.52
CA MET A 227 -2.78 34.39 -6.16
C MET A 227 -1.25 34.26 -6.21
N LYS A 228 -0.57 34.97 -5.31
CA LYS A 228 0.86 34.79 -5.03
C LYS A 228 1.04 33.64 -4.06
N ILE A 229 1.74 32.60 -4.48
CA ILE A 229 1.95 31.37 -3.74
C ILE A 229 3.39 31.29 -3.27
N LEU A 230 3.63 31.24 -1.95
CA LEU A 230 4.92 30.80 -1.45
C LEU A 230 4.95 29.26 -1.50
N LEU A 231 5.91 28.71 -2.20
CA LEU A 231 6.20 27.29 -2.19
C LEU A 231 7.42 27.03 -1.29
N ALA A 232 7.21 26.31 -0.21
CA ALA A 232 8.21 25.99 0.81
C ALA A 232 8.31 24.47 1.06
N GLY A 233 9.33 24.06 1.80
CA GLY A 233 9.58 22.67 2.17
C GLY A 233 10.49 21.90 1.22
N PRO A 234 11.14 20.83 1.72
CA PRO A 234 12.18 20.10 0.99
C PRO A 234 11.65 19.27 -0.20
N ASN A 235 10.38 18.91 -0.17
CA ASN A 235 9.76 18.07 -1.21
C ASN A 235 9.22 18.89 -2.41
N ALA A 236 9.29 20.23 -2.34
CA ALA A 236 8.72 21.09 -3.36
C ALA A 236 9.41 20.95 -4.74
N ASN A 237 10.72 20.72 -4.76
CA ASN A 237 11.50 20.64 -5.99
C ASN A 237 12.46 19.44 -6.00
N ALA A 238 11.89 18.23 -5.80
CA ALA A 238 12.65 16.98 -5.72
C ALA A 238 11.84 15.82 -6.33
N MET A 239 12.21 15.37 -7.53
CA MET A 239 11.58 14.23 -8.20
C MET A 239 11.75 12.94 -7.41
N ARG A 240 12.88 12.77 -6.73
CA ARG A 240 13.14 11.57 -5.92
C ARG A 240 12.12 11.38 -4.78
N CYS A 241 11.60 12.47 -4.22
CA CYS A 241 10.57 12.40 -3.19
C CYS A 241 9.21 11.95 -3.75
N LEU A 242 8.89 12.31 -4.99
CA LEU A 242 7.66 11.87 -5.66
C LEU A 242 7.72 10.39 -6.07
N ASN A 243 8.90 9.87 -6.37
CA ASN A 243 9.07 8.52 -6.91
C ASN A 243 9.31 7.44 -5.84
N GLY A 244 10.13 7.73 -4.84
CA GLY A 244 10.51 6.75 -3.82
C GLY A 244 11.51 5.69 -4.29
N GLY A 245 11.80 4.71 -3.43
CA GLY A 245 12.75 3.63 -3.71
C GLY A 245 12.33 2.70 -4.84
N TRP A 246 13.30 1.99 -5.41
CA TRP A 246 13.16 1.14 -6.60
C TRP A 246 12.69 1.88 -7.87
N SER A 247 12.81 3.21 -7.87
CA SER A 247 12.58 4.05 -9.04
C SER A 247 13.92 4.60 -9.53
N TYR A 248 14.33 4.25 -10.75
CA TYR A 248 15.61 4.61 -11.39
C TYR A 248 16.87 4.05 -10.70
N SER A 249 16.87 3.91 -9.39
CA SER A 249 17.93 3.29 -8.58
C SER A 249 17.33 2.55 -7.40
N TRP A 250 18.17 1.79 -6.65
CA TRP A 250 17.66 1.01 -5.52
C TRP A 250 16.98 1.88 -4.46
N GLN A 251 17.65 2.93 -3.99
CA GLN A 251 17.06 3.84 -2.99
C GLN A 251 16.22 4.97 -3.60
N GLY A 252 16.17 5.08 -4.95
CA GLY A 252 15.42 6.11 -5.67
C GLY A 252 16.11 7.47 -5.73
N GLU A 253 17.32 7.60 -5.19
CA GLU A 253 18.07 8.85 -5.09
C GLU A 253 18.43 9.45 -6.45
N ARG A 254 18.48 8.61 -7.51
CA ARG A 254 18.81 9.05 -8.86
C ARG A 254 17.62 9.53 -9.69
N ALA A 255 16.42 9.59 -9.10
CA ALA A 255 15.25 10.06 -9.83
C ALA A 255 15.41 11.52 -10.30
N ASP A 256 16.07 12.39 -9.51
CA ASP A 256 16.36 13.77 -9.90
C ASP A 256 17.25 13.86 -11.15
N GLU A 257 18.10 12.85 -11.40
CA GLU A 257 18.97 12.76 -12.58
C GLU A 257 18.23 12.24 -13.83
N PHE A 258 17.40 11.20 -13.67
CA PHE A 258 16.81 10.50 -14.81
C PHE A 258 15.38 10.94 -15.16
N ALA A 259 14.68 11.61 -14.24
CA ALA A 259 13.30 12.04 -14.44
C ALA A 259 13.16 13.50 -14.91
N GLN A 260 14.19 14.10 -15.50
CA GLN A 260 14.23 15.52 -15.89
C GLN A 260 13.20 15.95 -16.95
N THR A 261 12.56 15.01 -17.61
CA THR A 261 11.47 15.28 -18.56
C THR A 261 10.11 15.43 -17.90
N TYR A 262 10.02 15.18 -16.60
CA TYR A 262 8.81 15.29 -15.79
C TYR A 262 8.92 16.49 -14.84
N HIS A 263 7.79 16.97 -14.33
CA HIS A 263 7.75 18.16 -13.52
C HIS A 263 7.78 17.84 -12.02
N THR A 264 8.66 18.50 -11.28
CA THR A 264 8.56 18.61 -9.82
C THR A 264 7.28 19.37 -9.44
N ILE A 265 6.92 19.38 -8.15
CA ILE A 265 5.78 20.20 -7.68
C ILE A 265 6.00 21.68 -8.04
N TYR A 266 7.23 22.19 -7.86
CA TYR A 266 7.57 23.56 -8.21
C TYR A 266 7.34 23.87 -9.69
N GLU A 267 7.85 23.05 -10.59
CA GLU A 267 7.72 23.23 -12.02
C GLU A 267 6.27 23.12 -12.49
N ALA A 268 5.53 22.14 -11.97
CA ALA A 268 4.12 21.97 -12.27
C ALA A 268 3.26 23.17 -11.82
N LEU A 269 3.52 23.72 -10.62
CA LEU A 269 2.83 24.91 -10.15
C LEU A 269 3.20 26.16 -10.95
N CYS A 270 4.47 26.31 -11.36
CA CYS A 270 4.89 27.37 -12.27
C CYS A 270 4.16 27.28 -13.61
N ASN A 271 4.04 26.08 -14.17
CA ASN A 271 3.31 25.85 -15.41
C ASN A 271 1.82 26.17 -15.27
N ARG A 272 1.20 25.79 -14.15
CA ARG A 272 -0.25 25.95 -13.95
C ARG A 272 -0.66 27.37 -13.54
N PHE A 273 0.07 28.01 -12.63
CA PHE A 273 -0.30 29.32 -12.06
C PHE A 273 0.51 30.49 -12.63
N GLY A 274 1.53 30.19 -13.44
CA GLY A 274 2.49 31.16 -13.98
C GLY A 274 3.66 31.40 -13.01
N ALA A 275 4.88 31.32 -13.53
CA ALA A 275 6.12 31.43 -12.74
C ALA A 275 6.21 32.72 -11.91
N ASN A 276 5.63 33.82 -12.42
CA ASN A 276 5.60 35.10 -11.70
C ASN A 276 4.72 35.11 -10.44
N ASN A 277 3.85 34.10 -10.29
CA ASN A 277 2.97 33.94 -9.14
C ASN A 277 3.53 32.97 -8.11
N ILE A 278 4.60 32.25 -8.41
CA ILE A 278 5.26 31.32 -7.50
C ILE A 278 6.51 31.96 -6.92
N ILE A 279 6.54 32.05 -5.60
CA ILE A 279 7.72 32.45 -4.83
C ILE A 279 8.31 31.16 -4.29
N TYR A 280 9.49 30.75 -4.74
CA TYR A 280 10.14 29.54 -4.27
C TYR A 280 11.18 29.87 -3.21
N GLU A 281 10.92 29.53 -1.98
CA GLU A 281 11.85 29.63 -0.86
C GLU A 281 11.65 28.45 0.08
N PRO A 282 12.41 27.36 -0.08
CA PRO A 282 12.14 26.10 0.59
C PRO A 282 12.31 26.16 2.12
N GLY A 283 13.24 26.96 2.64
CA GLY A 283 13.56 27.05 4.06
C GLY A 283 14.22 25.80 4.65
N VAL A 284 13.90 24.62 4.13
CA VAL A 284 14.55 23.32 4.40
C VAL A 284 14.78 22.62 3.07
N THR A 285 15.94 21.99 2.88
CA THR A 285 16.30 21.24 1.68
C THR A 285 17.03 19.95 2.05
N TYR A 286 17.04 18.98 1.15
CA TYR A 286 17.89 17.80 1.28
C TYR A 286 19.26 18.00 0.65
N ALA A 287 20.26 17.25 1.10
CA ALA A 287 21.56 17.17 0.46
C ALA A 287 21.41 16.65 -0.99
N PRO A 288 22.30 17.09 -1.93
CA PRO A 288 22.22 16.66 -3.32
C PRO A 288 22.36 15.14 -3.47
N ALA A 289 21.64 14.56 -4.44
CA ALA A 289 21.55 13.11 -4.65
C ALA A 289 22.89 12.39 -4.88
N HIS A 290 23.91 13.08 -5.35
CA HIS A 290 25.25 12.52 -5.59
C HIS A 290 26.21 12.60 -4.39
N HIS A 291 25.78 13.15 -3.25
CA HIS A 291 26.56 13.21 -2.02
C HIS A 291 26.39 11.93 -1.20
N ASP A 292 27.43 11.58 -0.43
CA ASP A 292 27.41 10.40 0.45
C ASP A 292 26.32 10.45 1.54
N ASN A 293 25.85 11.66 1.86
CA ASN A 293 24.79 11.91 2.84
C ASN A 293 23.49 12.45 2.20
N TRP A 294 23.17 12.05 0.99
CA TRP A 294 22.01 12.54 0.22
C TRP A 294 20.66 12.41 0.96
N TRP A 295 20.57 11.55 1.95
CA TRP A 295 19.35 11.34 2.76
C TRP A 295 19.16 12.40 3.84
N GLU A 296 20.18 13.20 4.17
CA GLU A 296 20.12 14.21 5.23
C GLU A 296 19.51 15.53 4.75
N GLU A 297 18.95 16.28 5.70
CA GLU A 297 18.57 17.66 5.48
C GLU A 297 19.78 18.59 5.62
N ASN A 298 19.88 19.59 4.76
CA ASN A 298 20.84 20.67 4.90
C ASN A 298 20.49 21.56 6.10
N LYS A 299 21.44 22.43 6.49
CA LYS A 299 21.18 23.46 7.51
C LYS A 299 19.95 24.29 7.08
N PRO A 300 18.91 24.39 7.92
CA PRO A 300 17.69 25.08 7.55
C PRO A 300 17.88 26.60 7.44
N GLU A 301 17.18 27.22 6.49
CA GLU A 301 17.14 28.66 6.26
C GLU A 301 15.73 29.23 6.48
N ILE A 302 15.05 28.80 7.54
CA ILE A 302 13.64 29.10 7.84
C ILE A 302 13.34 30.60 7.80
N GLY A 303 14.27 31.46 8.26
CA GLY A 303 14.09 32.91 8.24
C GLY A 303 13.88 33.50 6.85
N LYS A 304 14.49 32.90 5.80
CA LYS A 304 14.26 33.31 4.42
C LYS A 304 12.85 33.01 3.96
N ALA A 305 12.36 31.78 4.27
CA ALA A 305 11.00 31.38 3.94
C ALA A 305 9.94 32.26 4.65
N VAL A 306 10.15 32.60 5.92
CA VAL A 306 9.29 33.53 6.64
C VAL A 306 9.28 34.92 6.00
N ALA A 307 10.45 35.44 5.61
CA ALA A 307 10.53 36.73 4.93
C ALA A 307 9.79 36.71 3.58
N ALA A 308 9.95 35.65 2.81
CA ALA A 308 9.24 35.44 1.54
C ALA A 308 7.71 35.32 1.70
N ALA A 309 7.25 34.75 2.80
CA ALA A 309 5.82 34.56 3.07
C ALA A 309 5.04 35.88 3.15
N HIS A 310 5.66 36.97 3.55
CA HIS A 310 5.02 38.30 3.58
C HIS A 310 4.59 38.80 2.20
N GLN A 311 5.21 38.28 1.13
CA GLN A 311 4.90 38.65 -0.26
C GLN A 311 3.86 37.74 -0.90
N ALA A 312 3.46 36.67 -0.21
CA ALA A 312 2.49 35.69 -0.69
C ALA A 312 1.08 35.93 -0.13
N ASP A 313 0.08 35.42 -0.85
CA ASP A 313 -1.31 35.35 -0.39
C ASP A 313 -1.58 34.04 0.37
N VAL A 314 -0.87 32.96 -0.02
CA VAL A 314 -1.03 31.61 0.53
C VAL A 314 0.34 30.91 0.53
N ILE A 315 0.51 30.01 1.48
CA ILE A 315 1.71 29.17 1.59
C ILE A 315 1.34 27.73 1.24
N VAL A 316 2.08 27.11 0.32
CA VAL A 316 2.04 25.68 0.02
C VAL A 316 3.35 25.08 0.55
N ALA A 317 3.25 24.35 1.66
CA ALA A 317 4.39 23.74 2.33
C ALA A 317 4.45 22.24 1.97
N CYS A 318 5.41 21.88 1.11
CA CYS A 318 5.66 20.52 0.65
C CYS A 318 6.66 19.84 1.60
N ILE A 319 6.13 19.03 2.50
CA ILE A 319 6.86 18.37 3.57
C ILE A 319 6.67 16.85 3.49
N GLY A 320 7.49 16.10 4.19
CA GLY A 320 7.39 14.65 4.21
C GLY A 320 8.74 13.96 4.31
N GLU A 321 8.91 12.92 3.51
CA GLU A 321 10.11 12.09 3.54
C GLU A 321 10.94 12.25 2.26
N ASN A 322 12.26 12.08 2.40
CA ASN A 322 13.13 11.81 1.27
C ASN A 322 12.87 10.39 0.76
N THR A 323 13.44 10.03 -0.37
CA THR A 323 13.33 8.67 -0.90
C THR A 323 14.05 7.65 -0.02
N TYR A 324 13.51 6.44 0.04
CA TYR A 324 14.11 5.29 0.71
C TYR A 324 13.44 3.99 0.28
N CYS A 325 14.09 2.86 0.53
CA CYS A 325 13.46 1.54 0.60
C CYS A 325 14.21 0.62 1.55
N GLU A 326 13.55 -0.46 1.99
CA GLU A 326 14.11 -1.55 2.79
C GLU A 326 14.86 -1.09 4.06
N THR A 327 15.88 -1.84 4.50
CA THR A 327 16.65 -1.56 5.71
C THR A 327 17.19 -0.14 5.83
N PRO A 328 17.73 0.50 4.78
CA PRO A 328 18.10 1.93 4.83
C PRO A 328 16.95 2.87 5.21
N GLY A 329 15.71 2.49 4.91
CA GLY A 329 14.51 3.23 5.28
C GLY A 329 14.04 3.03 6.72
N ASN A 330 14.74 2.25 7.54
CA ASN A 330 14.39 2.08 8.95
C ASN A 330 14.53 3.40 9.73
N LEU A 331 13.61 3.63 10.65
CA LEU A 331 13.66 4.78 11.55
C LEU A 331 13.30 4.38 12.98
N ASN A 332 13.70 5.20 13.95
CA ASN A 332 13.42 5.00 15.36
C ASN A 332 12.22 5.82 15.85
N ASP A 333 11.90 6.89 15.15
CA ASP A 333 10.84 7.82 15.51
C ASP A 333 9.94 8.11 14.30
N LEU A 334 8.64 8.05 14.52
CA LEU A 334 7.65 8.30 13.49
C LEU A 334 7.34 9.81 13.30
N HIS A 335 7.85 10.69 14.16
CA HIS A 335 7.67 12.12 13.97
C HIS A 335 8.32 12.60 12.67
N LEU A 336 7.68 13.57 12.04
CA LEU A 336 8.29 14.30 10.94
C LEU A 336 9.57 15.01 11.43
N SER A 337 10.50 15.30 10.53
CA SER A 337 11.74 16.04 10.86
C SER A 337 11.45 17.32 11.66
N SER A 338 12.23 17.56 12.71
CA SER A 338 12.10 18.77 13.52
C SER A 338 12.28 20.05 12.70
N ASN A 339 13.18 20.06 11.71
CA ASN A 339 13.36 21.22 10.84
C ASN A 339 12.10 21.53 10.02
N GLN A 340 11.40 20.51 9.54
CA GLN A 340 10.17 20.69 8.78
C GLN A 340 9.01 21.13 9.68
N ILE A 341 8.91 20.58 10.90
CA ILE A 341 7.94 21.02 11.91
C ILE A 341 8.17 22.50 12.28
N GLU A 342 9.43 22.89 12.53
CA GLU A 342 9.79 24.27 12.85
C GLU A 342 9.53 25.23 11.68
N LEU A 343 9.78 24.79 10.45
CA LEU A 343 9.45 25.56 9.25
C LEU A 343 7.96 25.92 9.22
N VAL A 344 7.08 24.92 9.38
CA VAL A 344 5.63 25.15 9.35
C VAL A 344 5.18 26.05 10.50
N LYS A 345 5.70 25.83 11.73
CA LYS A 345 5.40 26.67 12.90
C LYS A 345 5.84 28.13 12.66
N ALA A 346 7.02 28.34 12.12
CA ALA A 346 7.52 29.68 11.81
C ALA A 346 6.69 30.36 10.70
N LEU A 347 6.34 29.64 9.66
CA LEU A 347 5.47 30.17 8.59
C LEU A 347 4.07 30.54 9.14
N ALA A 348 3.54 29.79 10.09
CA ALA A 348 2.25 30.11 10.73
C ALA A 348 2.26 31.46 11.45
N THR A 349 3.41 31.94 11.95
CA THR A 349 3.51 33.24 12.62
C THR A 349 3.23 34.43 11.69
N THR A 350 3.30 34.23 10.37
CA THR A 350 3.02 35.26 9.37
C THR A 350 1.51 35.54 9.21
N GLY A 351 0.65 34.68 9.77
CA GLY A 351 -0.81 34.77 9.63
C GLY A 351 -1.34 34.41 8.24
N LYS A 352 -0.48 34.00 7.31
CA LYS A 352 -0.90 33.56 5.98
C LYS A 352 -1.52 32.15 6.05
N PRO A 353 -2.56 31.85 5.27
CA PRO A 353 -3.12 30.50 5.21
C PRO A 353 -2.08 29.52 4.67
N ILE A 354 -1.98 28.36 5.35
CA ILE A 354 -1.04 27.29 4.99
C ILE A 354 -1.82 26.10 4.44
N ILE A 355 -1.32 25.56 3.33
CA ILE A 355 -1.71 24.28 2.75
C ILE A 355 -0.51 23.34 2.93
N LEU A 356 -0.70 22.24 3.66
CA LEU A 356 0.31 21.20 3.79
C LEU A 356 0.16 20.18 2.67
N ILE A 357 1.25 19.91 1.97
CA ILE A 357 1.37 18.79 1.04
C ILE A 357 2.26 17.76 1.70
N LEU A 358 1.68 16.62 2.05
CA LEU A 358 2.37 15.50 2.69
C LEU A 358 2.83 14.51 1.62
N ASN A 359 4.12 14.54 1.29
CA ASN A 359 4.74 13.63 0.34
C ASN A 359 5.57 12.61 1.11
N GLU A 360 4.96 11.48 1.42
CA GLU A 360 5.54 10.48 2.33
C GLU A 360 5.04 9.07 1.99
N GLY A 361 5.93 8.09 2.07
CA GLY A 361 5.61 6.68 1.83
C GLY A 361 4.94 6.00 3.03
N ARG A 362 5.10 6.54 4.21
CA ARG A 362 4.46 6.10 5.47
C ARG A 362 3.98 7.33 6.25
N PRO A 363 2.89 7.23 7.01
CA PRO A 363 2.36 8.38 7.75
C PRO A 363 3.34 8.84 8.83
N ARG A 364 3.70 10.13 8.81
CA ARG A 364 4.54 10.76 9.84
C ARG A 364 3.67 11.56 10.81
N ILE A 365 4.06 11.59 12.09
CA ILE A 365 3.31 12.32 13.11
C ILE A 365 3.39 13.82 12.87
N ILE A 366 2.24 14.43 12.59
CA ILE A 366 2.09 15.86 12.24
C ILE A 366 1.14 16.62 13.15
N ARG A 367 0.71 16.03 14.27
CA ARG A 367 -0.31 16.58 15.19
C ARG A 367 -0.04 18.02 15.64
N GLU A 368 1.22 18.45 15.67
CA GLU A 368 1.60 19.80 16.10
C GLU A 368 1.41 20.86 15.01
N ILE A 369 1.46 20.47 13.75
CA ILE A 369 1.40 21.39 12.60
C ILE A 369 0.08 21.28 11.83
N GLU A 370 -0.64 20.16 11.91
CA GLU A 370 -1.95 20.00 11.28
C GLU A 370 -2.95 21.10 11.68
N PRO A 371 -3.09 21.48 12.97
CA PRO A 371 -4.01 22.55 13.36
C PRO A 371 -3.66 23.93 12.79
N LEU A 372 -2.41 24.15 12.38
CA LEU A 372 -1.94 25.39 11.78
C LEU A 372 -2.31 25.53 10.30
N ALA A 373 -2.67 24.40 9.66
CA ALA A 373 -3.00 24.36 8.25
C ALA A 373 -4.49 24.58 7.99
N LYS A 374 -4.81 25.29 6.92
CA LYS A 374 -6.17 25.43 6.38
C LYS A 374 -6.56 24.29 5.45
N ALA A 375 -5.59 23.69 4.77
CA ALA A 375 -5.80 22.46 4.01
C ALA A 375 -4.62 21.51 4.18
N VAL A 376 -4.90 20.22 4.04
CA VAL A 376 -3.91 19.15 4.06
C VAL A 376 -4.20 18.20 2.91
N VAL A 377 -3.21 17.97 2.07
CA VAL A 377 -3.24 17.01 0.96
C VAL A 377 -2.16 15.98 1.19
N HIS A 378 -2.51 14.71 1.18
CA HIS A 378 -1.56 13.60 1.24
C HIS A 378 -1.37 13.03 -0.16
N ILE A 379 -0.15 13.10 -0.69
CA ILE A 379 0.12 12.67 -2.06
C ILE A 379 0.80 11.31 -2.16
N LEU A 380 1.13 10.67 -1.04
CA LEU A 380 1.86 9.38 -1.02
C LEU A 380 3.18 9.49 -1.80
N LEU A 381 3.42 8.53 -2.70
CA LEU A 381 4.50 8.52 -3.69
C LEU A 381 3.86 8.42 -5.08
N PRO A 382 3.43 9.54 -5.68
CA PRO A 382 2.59 9.55 -6.88
C PRO A 382 3.37 9.29 -8.18
N GLY A 383 4.71 9.19 -8.10
CA GLY A 383 5.57 8.94 -9.24
C GLY A 383 5.81 10.17 -10.11
N ASN A 384 6.28 9.94 -11.33
CA ASN A 384 6.74 11.00 -12.24
C ASN A 384 5.70 12.09 -12.56
N TYR A 385 4.41 11.76 -12.54
CA TYR A 385 3.31 12.70 -12.83
C TYR A 385 2.71 13.34 -11.58
N GLY A 386 3.28 13.11 -10.40
CA GLY A 386 2.73 13.61 -9.14
C GLY A 386 2.71 15.13 -9.04
N GLY A 387 3.71 15.83 -9.57
CA GLY A 387 3.72 17.29 -9.60
C GLY A 387 2.55 17.85 -10.42
N ASP A 388 2.35 17.32 -11.63
CA ASP A 388 1.27 17.74 -12.53
C ASP A 388 -0.11 17.37 -11.96
N ALA A 389 -0.23 16.18 -11.35
CA ALA A 389 -1.46 15.74 -10.70
C ALA A 389 -1.85 16.68 -9.55
N LEU A 390 -0.91 16.99 -8.66
CA LEU A 390 -1.14 17.94 -7.57
C LEU A 390 -1.55 19.32 -8.08
N ALA A 391 -0.86 19.83 -9.12
CA ALA A 391 -1.19 21.13 -9.70
C ALA A 391 -2.64 21.17 -10.24
N ASN A 392 -3.07 20.12 -10.95
CA ASN A 392 -4.44 19.98 -11.47
C ASN A 392 -5.48 19.92 -10.34
N LEU A 393 -5.15 19.23 -9.26
CA LEU A 393 -6.07 19.06 -8.11
C LEU A 393 -6.21 20.34 -7.30
N ILE A 394 -5.11 20.99 -6.90
CA ILE A 394 -5.20 22.19 -6.07
C ILE A 394 -5.68 23.44 -6.84
N SER A 395 -5.59 23.43 -8.17
CA SER A 395 -6.20 24.48 -9.01
C SER A 395 -7.71 24.26 -9.24
N GLY A 396 -8.20 23.04 -8.99
CA GLY A 396 -9.58 22.65 -9.25
C GLY A 396 -9.88 22.28 -10.71
N ASP A 397 -8.86 22.13 -11.56
CA ASP A 397 -9.01 21.57 -12.92
C ASP A 397 -9.44 20.11 -12.86
N ARG A 398 -9.04 19.42 -11.78
CA ARG A 398 -9.50 18.10 -11.38
C ARG A 398 -10.08 18.14 -9.97
N ASN A 399 -10.90 17.16 -9.64
CA ASN A 399 -11.48 17.03 -8.31
C ASN A 399 -10.82 15.87 -7.56
N PHE A 400 -10.56 16.05 -6.27
CA PHE A 400 -10.05 14.99 -5.42
C PHE A 400 -11.04 13.81 -5.32
N SER A 401 -10.48 12.60 -5.36
CA SER A 401 -11.25 11.36 -5.23
C SER A 401 -10.50 10.27 -4.48
N GLY A 402 -9.28 10.54 -4.06
CA GLY A 402 -8.46 9.64 -3.25
C GLY A 402 -9.06 9.41 -1.86
N ARG A 403 -8.83 8.23 -1.31
CA ARG A 403 -9.22 7.86 0.06
C ARG A 403 -8.01 7.23 0.75
N LEU A 404 -7.80 7.54 2.03
CA LEU A 404 -6.70 6.95 2.80
C LEU A 404 -6.81 5.42 2.83
N PRO A 405 -5.77 4.70 2.39
CA PRO A 405 -5.75 3.24 2.43
C PRO A 405 -5.27 2.68 3.79
N PHE A 406 -5.11 3.53 4.79
CA PHE A 406 -4.71 3.21 6.16
C PHE A 406 -5.35 4.19 7.16
N THR A 407 -5.29 3.85 8.44
CA THR A 407 -5.61 4.79 9.53
C THR A 407 -4.39 5.65 9.80
N TYR A 408 -4.51 6.97 9.68
CA TYR A 408 -3.41 7.90 9.92
C TYR A 408 -3.22 8.12 11.43
N PRO A 409 -2.05 7.77 12.03
CA PRO A 409 -1.82 7.88 13.46
C PRO A 409 -1.63 9.34 13.90
N LYS A 410 -2.16 9.69 15.03
CA LYS A 410 -1.97 11.01 15.68
C LYS A 410 -0.80 11.01 16.66
N PHE A 411 -0.55 9.86 17.29
CA PHE A 411 0.52 9.65 18.26
C PHE A 411 1.29 8.38 17.88
N ILE A 412 2.56 8.30 18.26
CA ILE A 412 3.41 7.12 18.00
C ILE A 412 2.77 5.83 18.55
N ASN A 413 2.07 5.93 19.68
CA ASN A 413 1.45 4.78 20.35
C ASN A 413 -0.04 4.60 20.01
N SER A 414 -0.55 5.27 18.99
CA SER A 414 -1.93 5.15 18.47
C SER A 414 -1.95 4.48 17.09
N LEU A 415 -1.40 3.28 16.99
CA LEU A 415 -1.31 2.51 15.74
C LEU A 415 -2.53 1.57 15.59
N ALA A 416 -3.72 2.15 15.51
CA ALA A 416 -4.94 1.39 15.26
C ALA A 416 -5.11 1.06 13.78
N THR A 417 -5.45 -0.19 13.47
CA THR A 417 -5.95 -0.57 12.14
C THR A 417 -7.45 -0.26 12.03
N TYR A 418 -7.98 -0.16 10.81
CA TYR A 418 -9.41 0.14 10.61
C TYR A 418 -10.33 -0.98 11.12
N ASP A 419 -9.81 -2.20 11.16
CA ASP A 419 -10.46 -3.44 11.57
C ASP A 419 -10.13 -3.83 13.03
N TYR A 420 -9.85 -2.85 13.87
CA TYR A 420 -9.51 -3.05 15.28
C TYR A 420 -10.55 -3.91 16.03
N LYS A 421 -10.18 -4.38 17.22
CA LYS A 421 -11.07 -5.21 18.04
C LYS A 421 -11.94 -4.34 18.95
N PRO A 422 -13.18 -4.76 19.32
CA PRO A 422 -14.05 -3.98 20.22
C PRO A 422 -13.43 -3.66 21.59
N CYS A 423 -12.43 -4.44 22.02
CA CYS A 423 -11.71 -4.19 23.26
C CYS A 423 -10.65 -3.09 23.17
N GLU A 424 -10.28 -2.64 21.97
CA GLU A 424 -9.39 -1.51 21.76
C GLU A 424 -10.16 -0.20 21.98
N LYS A 425 -9.71 0.60 22.92
CA LYS A 425 -10.44 1.81 23.32
C LYS A 425 -10.23 2.93 22.29
N MET A 426 -11.30 3.24 21.55
CA MET A 426 -11.35 4.36 20.61
C MET A 426 -12.17 5.55 21.18
N GLY A 427 -12.66 5.45 22.40
CA GLY A 427 -13.43 6.47 23.11
C GLY A 427 -12.97 6.66 24.54
N THR A 428 -13.31 7.81 25.12
CA THR A 428 -12.98 8.15 26.51
C THR A 428 -13.53 7.12 27.48
N MET A 429 -12.78 6.84 28.54
CA MET A 429 -13.27 6.12 29.72
C MET A 429 -13.96 7.09 30.67
N GLU A 430 -14.96 6.62 31.38
CA GLU A 430 -15.52 7.37 32.52
C GLU A 430 -14.60 7.20 33.73
N GLY A 431 -14.42 8.29 34.50
CA GLY A 431 -13.67 8.31 35.76
C GLY A 431 -12.56 9.35 35.83
N GLU A 432 -11.93 9.43 37.00
CA GLU A 432 -10.93 10.46 37.35
C GLU A 432 -9.56 10.23 36.71
N TYR A 433 -9.26 8.97 36.29
CA TYR A 433 -7.96 8.56 35.80
C TYR A 433 -7.99 8.30 34.27
N ASN A 434 -8.53 9.26 33.56
CA ASN A 434 -8.63 9.16 32.08
C ASN A 434 -7.50 9.96 31.42
N TYR A 435 -6.27 9.53 31.59
CA TYR A 435 -5.10 10.12 30.95
C TYR A 435 -5.17 9.93 29.41
N ASP A 436 -4.19 9.32 28.79
CA ASP A 436 -4.19 9.00 27.36
C ASP A 436 -4.90 7.65 27.09
N ALA A 437 -6.11 7.46 27.65
CA ALA A 437 -6.87 6.22 27.55
C ALA A 437 -7.51 6.01 26.17
N VAL A 438 -7.62 7.07 25.39
CA VAL A 438 -8.18 7.03 24.04
C VAL A 438 -7.10 6.72 23.04
N MET A 439 -7.34 5.73 22.17
CA MET A 439 -6.54 5.52 20.98
C MET A 439 -6.96 6.57 19.93
N ASP A 440 -6.43 7.79 20.06
CA ASP A 440 -6.77 8.92 19.21
C ASP A 440 -5.99 8.84 17.88
N ILE A 441 -6.69 8.99 16.76
CA ILE A 441 -6.16 8.92 15.41
C ILE A 441 -6.28 10.29 14.72
N GLN A 442 -5.41 10.55 13.74
CA GLN A 442 -5.47 11.80 12.97
C GLN A 442 -6.61 11.74 11.96
N TRP A 443 -6.65 10.70 11.13
CA TRP A 443 -7.74 10.43 10.18
C TRP A 443 -7.99 8.91 10.04
N PRO A 444 -9.26 8.50 9.94
CA PRO A 444 -9.58 7.08 9.78
C PRO A 444 -9.26 6.58 8.37
N PHE A 445 -9.08 5.27 8.24
CA PHE A 445 -9.10 4.58 6.95
C PHE A 445 -10.34 4.98 6.12
N GLY A 446 -10.14 5.19 4.82
CA GLY A 446 -11.20 5.62 3.91
C GLY A 446 -11.52 7.11 3.96
N HIS A 447 -10.88 7.89 4.84
CA HIS A 447 -11.05 9.34 4.88
C HIS A 447 -10.48 9.99 3.61
N GLY A 448 -11.18 11.01 3.13
CA GLY A 448 -10.80 11.85 2.00
C GLY A 448 -11.97 12.76 1.64
N LEU A 449 -11.66 14.00 1.29
CA LEU A 449 -12.63 15.02 0.90
C LEU A 449 -12.68 15.16 -0.62
N SER A 450 -13.69 15.84 -1.08
CA SER A 450 -13.89 16.21 -2.49
C SER A 450 -14.36 17.68 -2.54
N TYR A 451 -14.27 18.31 -3.71
CA TYR A 451 -14.86 19.62 -3.98
C TYR A 451 -16.37 19.54 -4.24
N THR A 452 -16.95 18.34 -4.17
CA THR A 452 -18.40 18.10 -4.28
C THR A 452 -18.84 17.17 -3.16
N GLU A 453 -20.15 17.03 -2.97
CA GLU A 453 -20.75 16.23 -1.91
C GLU A 453 -21.54 15.06 -2.48
N PHE A 454 -21.58 13.95 -1.75
CA PHE A 454 -22.29 12.75 -2.14
C PHE A 454 -23.25 12.32 -1.04
N GLU A 455 -24.49 11.98 -1.45
CA GLU A 455 -25.52 11.45 -0.58
C GLU A 455 -25.77 9.98 -0.92
N TYR A 456 -25.91 9.18 0.14
CA TYR A 456 -26.20 7.74 0.06
C TYR A 456 -27.64 7.48 0.48
N GLY A 457 -28.33 6.57 -0.20
CA GLY A 457 -29.70 6.20 0.14
C GLY A 457 -30.10 4.84 -0.44
N ASN A 458 -31.29 4.38 -0.01
CA ASN A 458 -31.92 3.15 -0.51
C ASN A 458 -31.01 1.90 -0.42
N PHE A 459 -30.20 1.79 0.63
CA PHE A 459 -29.34 0.64 0.84
C PHE A 459 -30.20 -0.60 1.16
N ARG A 460 -30.09 -1.63 0.32
CA ARG A 460 -30.88 -2.84 0.42
C ARG A 460 -30.11 -4.08 0.00
N VAL A 461 -30.62 -5.23 0.37
CA VAL A 461 -30.09 -6.55 0.02
C VAL A 461 -31.21 -7.44 -0.54
N ASN A 462 -30.88 -8.35 -1.45
CA ASN A 462 -31.83 -9.27 -2.06
C ASN A 462 -32.48 -10.25 -1.07
N ARG A 463 -31.78 -10.55 0.04
CA ARG A 463 -32.26 -11.41 1.13
C ARG A 463 -31.64 -11.02 2.45
N THR A 464 -32.40 -11.07 3.53
CA THR A 464 -31.94 -10.77 4.89
C THR A 464 -31.48 -12.01 5.65
N ASN A 465 -31.95 -13.19 5.27
CA ASN A 465 -31.53 -14.48 5.82
C ASN A 465 -30.70 -15.23 4.78
N PHE A 466 -29.58 -15.79 5.18
CA PHE A 466 -28.63 -16.42 4.25
C PHE A 466 -27.86 -17.58 4.87
N THR A 467 -27.26 -18.39 4.01
CA THR A 467 -26.28 -19.43 4.31
C THR A 467 -24.97 -19.15 3.56
N ALA A 468 -23.93 -19.92 3.83
CA ALA A 468 -22.62 -19.75 3.17
C ALA A 468 -22.67 -19.85 1.63
N ASP A 469 -23.63 -20.59 1.10
CA ASP A 469 -23.73 -20.88 -0.36
C ASP A 469 -24.63 -19.88 -1.11
N ASP A 470 -25.27 -18.96 -0.39
CA ASP A 470 -26.17 -17.96 -0.98
C ASP A 470 -25.41 -16.78 -1.58
N ASP A 471 -25.94 -16.27 -2.68
CA ASP A 471 -25.52 -14.99 -3.27
C ASP A 471 -26.24 -13.84 -2.56
N LEU A 472 -25.45 -12.91 -2.03
CA LEU A 472 -25.87 -11.66 -1.40
C LEU A 472 -25.63 -10.52 -2.38
N ILE A 473 -26.70 -9.86 -2.82
CA ILE A 473 -26.65 -8.74 -3.73
C ILE A 473 -27.07 -7.48 -2.96
N PHE A 474 -26.11 -6.60 -2.72
CA PHE A 474 -26.33 -5.31 -2.07
C PHE A 474 -26.45 -4.21 -3.12
N GLU A 475 -27.42 -3.33 -2.95
CA GLU A 475 -27.61 -2.16 -3.80
C GLU A 475 -27.67 -0.89 -2.94
N VAL A 476 -27.05 0.17 -3.40
CA VAL A 476 -27.11 1.50 -2.80
C VAL A 476 -27.21 2.55 -3.89
N ASP A 477 -28.03 3.57 -3.68
CA ASP A 477 -28.08 4.72 -4.57
C ASP A 477 -27.10 5.79 -4.05
N VAL A 478 -26.27 6.35 -4.93
CA VAL A 478 -25.32 7.42 -4.61
C VAL A 478 -25.58 8.60 -5.53
N LYS A 479 -25.80 9.78 -4.97
CA LYS A 479 -26.11 11.02 -5.68
C LYS A 479 -25.03 12.06 -5.43
N ASN A 480 -24.59 12.73 -6.47
CA ASN A 480 -23.78 13.94 -6.35
C ASN A 480 -24.73 15.13 -6.07
N THR A 481 -24.63 15.70 -4.87
CA THR A 481 -25.49 16.82 -4.44
C THR A 481 -24.82 18.18 -4.61
N GLY A 482 -23.53 18.21 -4.95
CA GLY A 482 -22.79 19.43 -5.19
C GLY A 482 -22.82 19.90 -6.66
N GLU A 483 -22.00 20.90 -6.95
CA GLU A 483 -22.01 21.61 -8.24
C GLU A 483 -20.88 21.18 -9.20
N ARG A 484 -20.01 20.25 -8.79
CA ARG A 484 -18.88 19.79 -9.58
C ARG A 484 -18.97 18.29 -9.89
N VAL A 485 -18.44 17.91 -11.03
CA VAL A 485 -18.20 16.47 -11.31
C VAL A 485 -17.28 15.91 -10.25
N GLY A 486 -17.59 14.72 -9.75
CA GLY A 486 -16.77 14.05 -8.77
C GLY A 486 -16.80 12.54 -8.90
N LYS A 487 -15.72 11.91 -8.41
CA LYS A 487 -15.67 10.45 -8.26
C LYS A 487 -15.81 10.09 -6.80
N GLU A 488 -16.69 9.14 -6.50
CA GLU A 488 -16.90 8.62 -5.14
C GLU A 488 -16.45 7.17 -5.04
N THR A 489 -15.70 6.86 -3.99
CA THR A 489 -15.32 5.48 -3.67
C THR A 489 -16.36 4.90 -2.71
N VAL A 490 -17.29 4.15 -3.27
CA VAL A 490 -18.38 3.49 -2.53
C VAL A 490 -17.84 2.22 -1.88
N MET A 491 -17.86 2.13 -0.56
CA MET A 491 -17.26 1.03 0.21
C MET A 491 -18.34 0.25 0.96
N LEU A 492 -18.37 -1.07 0.77
CA LEU A 492 -19.25 -1.98 1.51
C LEU A 492 -18.48 -2.66 2.64
N TYR A 493 -18.97 -2.49 3.85
CA TYR A 493 -18.38 -3.08 5.06
C TYR A 493 -19.33 -4.07 5.73
N SER A 494 -18.75 -5.05 6.43
CA SER A 494 -19.46 -5.96 7.33
C SER A 494 -18.91 -5.88 8.74
N SER A 495 -19.75 -6.11 9.72
CA SER A 495 -19.40 -6.42 11.11
C SER A 495 -20.12 -7.68 11.54
N ASP A 496 -19.39 -8.67 11.99
CA ASP A 496 -19.99 -9.78 12.73
C ASP A 496 -20.27 -9.30 14.16
N LEU A 497 -21.49 -9.46 14.63
CA LEU A 497 -21.86 -8.90 15.94
C LEU A 497 -21.50 -9.82 17.10
N VAL A 498 -21.43 -11.13 16.85
CA VAL A 498 -21.07 -12.14 17.85
C VAL A 498 -20.44 -13.34 17.13
N ALA A 499 -19.20 -13.66 17.46
CA ALA A 499 -18.47 -14.80 16.92
C ALA A 499 -17.77 -15.60 18.03
N SER A 500 -17.33 -16.82 17.72
CA SER A 500 -16.58 -17.68 18.65
C SER A 500 -15.16 -17.20 18.96
N VAL A 501 -14.66 -16.22 18.21
CA VAL A 501 -13.46 -15.40 18.50
C VAL A 501 -13.84 -13.94 18.45
N THR A 502 -13.10 -13.06 19.13
CA THR A 502 -13.39 -11.62 19.11
C THR A 502 -13.39 -11.11 17.67
N PRO A 503 -14.55 -10.68 17.12
CA PRO A 503 -14.63 -10.20 15.75
C PRO A 503 -13.96 -8.84 15.58
N ASP A 504 -13.60 -8.51 14.35
CA ASP A 504 -13.22 -7.15 13.99
C ASP A 504 -14.45 -6.22 14.05
N VAL A 505 -14.27 -4.97 14.46
CA VAL A 505 -15.38 -4.00 14.53
C VAL A 505 -16.02 -3.76 13.16
N ILE A 506 -15.23 -3.85 12.11
CA ILE A 506 -15.65 -3.65 10.72
C ILE A 506 -14.64 -4.26 9.76
N ARG A 507 -15.10 -4.81 8.63
CA ARG A 507 -14.23 -5.30 7.54
C ARG A 507 -14.73 -4.80 6.19
N LEU A 508 -13.81 -4.23 5.41
CA LEU A 508 -14.09 -3.89 4.02
C LEU A 508 -14.25 -5.16 3.20
N ARG A 509 -15.41 -5.32 2.57
CA ARG A 509 -15.74 -6.49 1.73
C ARG A 509 -15.64 -6.18 0.26
N HIS A 510 -16.09 -5.00 -0.14
CA HIS A 510 -16.06 -4.57 -1.53
C HIS A 510 -15.93 -3.07 -1.63
N PHE A 511 -15.47 -2.56 -2.77
CA PHE A 511 -15.53 -1.15 -3.12
C PHE A 511 -15.66 -0.99 -4.62
N ASP A 512 -16.24 0.14 -5.03
CA ASP A 512 -16.31 0.58 -6.42
C ASP A 512 -16.11 2.10 -6.48
N LYS A 513 -15.47 2.59 -7.54
CA LYS A 513 -15.24 4.02 -7.74
C LYS A 513 -16.05 4.50 -8.94
N ILE A 514 -17.04 5.34 -8.68
CA ILE A 514 -17.98 5.82 -9.67
C ILE A 514 -17.83 7.32 -9.90
N GLU A 515 -17.98 7.76 -11.14
CA GLU A 515 -18.04 9.19 -11.51
C GLU A 515 -19.49 9.64 -11.62
N LEU A 516 -19.80 10.83 -11.08
CA LEU A 516 -21.13 11.42 -11.05
C LEU A 516 -21.08 12.89 -11.47
N GLN A 517 -21.94 13.27 -12.40
CA GLN A 517 -22.20 14.67 -12.75
C GLN A 517 -22.98 15.36 -11.63
N PRO A 518 -22.97 16.71 -11.53
CA PRO A 518 -23.83 17.44 -10.61
C PRO A 518 -25.30 17.01 -10.74
N GLY A 519 -25.92 16.63 -9.61
CA GLY A 519 -27.29 16.14 -9.54
C GLY A 519 -27.50 14.70 -10.02
N GLU A 520 -26.50 14.05 -10.62
CA GLU A 520 -26.60 12.67 -11.09
C GLU A 520 -26.67 11.69 -9.91
N MET A 521 -27.49 10.66 -10.06
CA MET A 521 -27.60 9.53 -9.14
C MET A 521 -27.29 8.22 -9.88
N LYS A 522 -26.44 7.39 -9.28
CA LYS A 522 -26.14 6.03 -9.77
C LYS A 522 -26.43 5.00 -8.71
N LYS A 523 -26.92 3.85 -9.16
CA LYS A 523 -27.04 2.64 -8.34
C LYS A 523 -25.74 1.86 -8.42
N VAL A 524 -25.16 1.58 -7.26
CA VAL A 524 -23.99 0.70 -7.10
C VAL A 524 -24.45 -0.66 -6.60
N VAL A 525 -23.91 -1.72 -7.18
CA VAL A 525 -24.29 -3.11 -6.88
C VAL A 525 -23.06 -3.90 -6.48
N PHE A 526 -23.08 -4.47 -5.27
CA PHE A 526 -22.05 -5.37 -4.79
C PHE A 526 -22.60 -6.80 -4.70
N LYS A 527 -21.78 -7.75 -5.13
CA LYS A 527 -22.12 -9.18 -5.07
C LYS A 527 -21.12 -9.89 -4.17
N LEU A 528 -21.62 -10.54 -3.14
CA LEU A 528 -20.86 -11.37 -2.22
C LEU A 528 -21.52 -12.75 -2.16
N LYS A 529 -20.73 -13.77 -1.85
CA LYS A 529 -21.29 -15.03 -1.31
C LYS A 529 -21.37 -14.95 0.20
N GLY A 530 -22.29 -15.69 0.79
CA GLY A 530 -22.35 -15.80 2.24
C GLY A 530 -21.01 -16.26 2.84
N SER A 531 -20.28 -17.14 2.13
CA SER A 531 -18.92 -17.57 2.50
C SER A 531 -17.90 -16.44 2.60
N ASP A 532 -18.08 -15.30 1.90
CA ASP A 532 -17.17 -14.16 1.97
C ASP A 532 -17.21 -13.47 3.34
N LEU A 533 -18.22 -13.74 4.16
CA LEU A 533 -18.35 -13.25 5.52
C LEU A 533 -17.67 -14.15 6.56
N ALA A 534 -17.09 -15.27 6.14
CA ALA A 534 -16.38 -16.18 7.01
C ALA A 534 -15.13 -15.57 7.65
N PHE A 535 -14.71 -16.15 8.75
CA PHE A 535 -13.50 -15.82 9.50
C PHE A 535 -12.74 -17.10 9.88
N VAL A 536 -11.50 -16.98 10.36
CA VAL A 536 -10.70 -18.11 10.85
C VAL A 536 -10.91 -18.28 12.35
N GLY A 537 -11.36 -19.46 12.76
CA GLY A 537 -11.57 -19.80 14.16
C GLY A 537 -10.29 -20.20 14.89
N TYR A 538 -10.39 -20.42 16.20
CA TYR A 538 -9.27 -20.83 17.06
C TYR A 538 -8.64 -22.18 16.65
N ASP A 539 -9.43 -23.04 16.00
CA ASP A 539 -8.98 -24.30 15.40
C ASP A 539 -8.28 -24.15 14.04
N LYS A 540 -7.97 -22.91 13.64
CA LYS A 540 -7.31 -22.54 12.38
C LYS A 540 -8.13 -22.87 11.11
N LYS A 541 -9.43 -23.13 11.26
CA LYS A 541 -10.33 -23.42 10.15
C LYS A 541 -11.19 -22.21 9.83
N TRP A 542 -11.46 -22.03 8.55
CA TRP A 542 -12.44 -21.07 8.11
C TRP A 542 -13.84 -21.50 8.56
N ARG A 543 -14.63 -20.55 9.04
CA ARG A 543 -16.00 -20.76 9.49
C ARG A 543 -16.88 -19.56 9.24
N LEU A 544 -18.14 -19.85 8.97
CA LEU A 544 -19.25 -18.90 9.04
C LEU A 544 -20.18 -19.42 10.14
N GLU A 545 -20.49 -18.56 11.11
CA GLU A 545 -21.33 -18.95 12.25
C GLU A 545 -22.72 -18.34 12.10
N LYS A 546 -23.72 -19.07 12.63
CA LYS A 546 -25.08 -18.58 12.75
C LYS A 546 -25.07 -17.32 13.62
N GLY A 547 -25.60 -16.21 13.08
CA GLY A 547 -25.59 -14.95 13.79
C GLY A 547 -26.02 -13.78 12.94
N ARG A 548 -25.99 -12.61 13.55
CA ARG A 548 -26.41 -11.35 12.92
C ARG A 548 -25.20 -10.56 12.49
N PHE A 549 -25.24 -10.08 11.27
CA PHE A 549 -24.23 -9.20 10.67
C PHE A 549 -24.81 -7.80 10.43
N ARG A 550 -24.01 -6.79 10.70
CA ARG A 550 -24.27 -5.40 10.30
C ARG A 550 -23.52 -5.13 9.02
N MET A 551 -24.25 -4.66 8.00
CA MET A 551 -23.67 -4.21 6.73
C MET A 551 -23.76 -2.69 6.67
N LYS A 552 -22.69 -2.02 6.24
CA LYS A 552 -22.61 -0.56 6.15
C LYS A 552 -22.09 -0.14 4.78
N CYS A 553 -22.73 0.90 4.21
CA CYS A 553 -22.29 1.53 2.97
C CYS A 553 -22.52 3.06 3.09
N GLY A 554 -21.45 3.85 3.11
CA GLY A 554 -21.54 5.27 3.43
C GLY A 554 -22.17 5.50 4.82
N SER A 555 -23.24 6.30 4.87
CA SER A 555 -24.05 6.53 6.09
C SER A 555 -25.08 5.42 6.36
N GLU A 556 -25.39 4.60 5.36
CA GLU A 556 -26.45 3.62 5.40
C GLU A 556 -26.04 2.32 6.10
N VAL A 557 -26.99 1.74 6.86
CA VAL A 557 -26.80 0.50 7.62
C VAL A 557 -27.99 -0.43 7.44
N LEU A 558 -27.74 -1.73 7.24
CA LEU A 558 -28.72 -2.78 7.31
C LEU A 558 -28.20 -4.01 8.05
N TYR A 559 -29.08 -4.95 8.37
CA TYR A 559 -28.73 -6.17 9.08
C TYR A 559 -29.18 -7.40 8.29
N ILE A 560 -28.32 -8.41 8.31
CA ILE A 560 -28.60 -9.75 7.74
C ILE A 560 -28.30 -10.82 8.77
N ASN A 561 -28.91 -12.01 8.61
CA ASN A 561 -28.77 -13.12 9.56
C ASN A 561 -28.26 -14.36 8.83
N CYS A 562 -27.14 -14.90 9.29
CA CYS A 562 -26.70 -16.23 8.89
C CYS A 562 -27.53 -17.28 9.63
N GLU A 563 -28.14 -18.22 8.90
CA GLU A 563 -29.04 -19.20 9.47
C GLU A 563 -28.35 -20.51 9.87
N LYS A 564 -27.15 -20.79 9.32
CA LYS A 564 -26.49 -22.09 9.49
C LYS A 564 -24.99 -21.97 9.58
N ASP A 565 -24.39 -22.64 10.56
CA ASP A 565 -22.95 -22.80 10.67
C ASP A 565 -22.37 -23.59 9.51
N LYS A 566 -21.18 -23.18 9.03
CA LYS A 566 -20.39 -23.93 8.06
C LYS A 566 -18.90 -23.81 8.42
N ILE A 567 -18.19 -24.92 8.38
CA ILE A 567 -16.74 -25.00 8.63
C ILE A 567 -16.08 -25.61 7.40
N TRP A 568 -14.95 -25.03 6.97
CA TRP A 568 -14.12 -25.52 5.87
C TRP A 568 -12.83 -26.10 6.44
N ASN A 569 -12.37 -27.22 5.87
CA ASN A 569 -11.17 -27.91 6.32
C ASN A 569 -9.89 -27.46 5.59
N THR A 570 -10.01 -26.59 4.59
CA THR A 570 -8.89 -26.08 3.79
C THR A 570 -8.67 -24.60 4.07
N PRO A 571 -7.44 -24.05 3.87
CA PRO A 571 -7.20 -22.60 3.90
C PRO A 571 -7.90 -21.86 2.77
N ASN A 572 -8.62 -22.56 1.92
CA ASN A 572 -9.25 -22.10 0.69
C ASN A 572 -10.76 -22.16 0.81
N ILE A 573 -11.43 -21.01 0.90
CA ILE A 573 -12.90 -21.01 0.99
C ILE A 573 -13.55 -21.00 -0.40
N ASN A 574 -12.88 -20.90 -1.49
CA ASN A 574 -13.43 -21.03 -2.89
C ASN A 574 -12.36 -20.74 -3.94
#